data_e8d3357a24bea9eabb3bd170d64f5f5e
#
_entry.id   e8d3357a24bea9eabb3bd170d64f5f5e
#
_cell.length_a   1.000
_cell.length_b   1.000
_cell.length_c   1.000
_cell.angle_alpha   90.00
_cell.angle_beta   90.00
_cell.angle_gamma   90.00
#
_symmetry.space_group_name_H-M   'P 1'
#
loop_
_entity.id
_entity.type
_entity.pdbx_description
1 polymer ?
#
loop_
_entity_poly.entity_id
_entity_poly.type
_entity_poly.pdbx_seq_one_letter_code
_entity_poly.pdbx_strand_id
1 'polypeptide(L)'
;MPLGNYVGYISQDMDLNSFDRHLSHTIQHWMNGVVGDGEEGIISRNDALFSVYKHLASLGKFSRNKHEDSTVYTTRSDRTDKYEGVSLVKIEEKDDSMAEAVEDLRRKAIWLPHYARLPFIFGIAVTPDQLEIYTLHQNNSVVRVFSADLTDPVDRWSCVVAAVNIARTLKMFVEQGWVITSLQFNKWHQRNTKRIRLEQTFAEVEFHNDVQFDRMRKFYTATAAVPHLEHSMAFNADKKRICLIPVGVQRHPCNVIELVAAVKHIFECLFQLHGLGYVHCDIRWNNMIEVFGDWFVIDCEYACYVDEQDLLTTRASSTIKPAFVLDMSKPWSALFDMYQVGKLLQESSFTSENPDLVALRDLLLSKDYAVATVKRAVRNL
;
A
#
# COMPACT_ATOMS: atom_id res chain seq x y z
N MET A 1 2.57 18.96 -10.06
CA MET A 1 3.02 19.48 -11.38
C MET A 1 2.09 18.96 -12.46
N PRO A 2 1.76 19.75 -13.50
CA PRO A 2 0.91 19.27 -14.59
C PRO A 2 1.60 18.15 -15.38
N LEU A 3 0.85 17.14 -15.82
CA LEU A 3 1.30 15.97 -16.59
C LEU A 3 2.19 16.31 -17.81
N GLY A 4 1.97 17.48 -18.46
CA GLY A 4 2.75 17.92 -19.61
C GLY A 4 4.26 18.06 -19.38
N ASN A 5 4.71 18.25 -18.13
CA ASN A 5 6.12 18.38 -17.81
C ASN A 5 6.86 17.03 -17.75
N TYR A 6 6.15 15.92 -17.55
CA TYR A 6 6.76 14.57 -17.46
C TYR A 6 7.02 13.96 -18.84
N VAL A 7 6.14 14.23 -19.82
CA VAL A 7 6.30 13.74 -21.19
C VAL A 7 7.58 14.32 -21.83
N GLY A 8 7.92 15.58 -21.55
CA GLY A 8 9.16 16.21 -22.01
C GLY A 8 10.44 15.62 -21.42
N TYR A 9 10.35 14.98 -20.24
CA TYR A 9 11.52 14.35 -19.60
C TYR A 9 11.94 13.05 -20.28
N ILE A 10 11.02 12.31 -20.89
CA ILE A 10 11.28 11.00 -21.49
C ILE A 10 12.02 11.15 -22.84
N SER A 11 11.96 12.32 -23.49
CA SER A 11 12.54 12.59 -24.81
C SER A 11 13.81 13.48 -24.80
N GLN A 12 14.43 13.74 -23.65
CA GLN A 12 15.63 14.59 -23.59
C GLN A 12 16.89 13.86 -24.04
N ASP A 13 17.69 14.52 -24.90
CA ASP A 13 18.97 14.02 -25.39
C ASP A 13 19.97 13.72 -24.26
N MET A 14 20.77 12.67 -24.44
CA MET A 14 21.76 12.20 -23.49
C MET A 14 23.18 12.20 -24.04
N ASP A 15 24.13 12.56 -23.16
CA ASP A 15 25.55 12.37 -23.40
C ASP A 15 26.00 10.95 -22.97
N LEU A 16 26.45 10.17 -23.93
CA LEU A 16 26.89 8.78 -23.77
C LEU A 16 28.24 8.63 -23.04
N ASN A 17 29.03 9.68 -22.96
CA ASN A 17 30.37 9.60 -22.37
C ASN A 17 30.35 9.36 -20.84
N SER A 18 29.16 9.40 -20.22
CA SER A 18 28.97 9.19 -18.78
C SER A 18 28.70 7.73 -18.37
N PHE A 19 28.68 6.79 -19.31
CA PHE A 19 28.35 5.39 -19.00
C PHE A 19 29.57 4.54 -18.68
N ASP A 20 29.44 3.66 -17.67
CA ASP A 20 30.46 2.67 -17.37
C ASP A 20 30.53 1.58 -18.49
N ARG A 21 31.61 0.75 -18.47
CA ARG A 21 31.82 -0.29 -19.49
C ARG A 21 30.72 -1.33 -19.52
N HIS A 22 30.13 -1.66 -18.38
CA HIS A 22 29.08 -2.67 -18.29
C HIS A 22 27.82 -2.17 -19.00
N LEU A 23 27.42 -0.94 -18.73
CA LEU A 23 26.26 -0.32 -19.33
C LEU A 23 26.46 -0.14 -20.84
N SER A 24 27.66 0.27 -21.28
CA SER A 24 28.00 0.39 -22.68
C SER A 24 27.87 -0.94 -23.42
N HIS A 25 28.34 -2.04 -22.82
CA HIS A 25 28.19 -3.39 -23.40
C HIS A 25 26.71 -3.81 -23.49
N THR A 26 25.94 -3.53 -22.46
CA THR A 26 24.49 -3.82 -22.42
C THR A 26 23.73 -3.05 -23.49
N ILE A 27 24.03 -1.76 -23.66
CA ILE A 27 23.46 -0.92 -24.75
C ILE A 27 23.85 -1.45 -26.11
N GLN A 28 25.13 -1.81 -26.31
CA GLN A 28 25.61 -2.36 -27.55
C GLN A 28 24.90 -3.68 -27.92
N HIS A 29 24.68 -4.54 -26.95
CA HIS A 29 23.94 -5.78 -27.13
C HIS A 29 22.50 -5.50 -27.57
N TRP A 30 21.80 -4.57 -26.93
CA TRP A 30 20.47 -4.11 -27.35
C TRP A 30 20.47 -3.54 -28.78
N MET A 31 21.43 -2.69 -29.10
CA MET A 31 21.52 -2.03 -30.39
C MET A 31 21.80 -3.01 -31.56
N ASN A 32 22.55 -4.07 -31.30
CA ASN A 32 22.92 -5.06 -32.32
C ASN A 32 21.75 -5.98 -32.71
N GLY A 33 20.64 -5.95 -31.96
CA GLY A 33 19.35 -6.48 -32.40
C GLY A 33 19.34 -7.96 -32.81
N VAL A 34 20.04 -8.84 -32.08
CA VAL A 34 19.92 -10.29 -32.35
C VAL A 34 18.54 -10.72 -31.82
N VAL A 35 17.60 -10.79 -32.76
CA VAL A 35 16.25 -11.30 -32.51
C VAL A 35 16.33 -12.82 -32.61
N GLY A 36 16.22 -13.52 -31.48
CA GLY A 36 15.82 -14.92 -31.46
C GLY A 36 14.33 -15.00 -31.83
N ASP A 37 13.94 -16.05 -32.54
CA ASP A 37 12.53 -16.29 -32.88
C ASP A 37 11.74 -16.63 -31.62
N GLY A 38 10.51 -16.09 -31.50
CA GLY A 38 9.56 -16.36 -30.42
C GLY A 38 9.76 -15.58 -29.12
N GLU A 39 8.95 -15.90 -28.12
CA GLU A 39 8.88 -15.20 -26.83
C GLU A 39 10.24 -15.14 -26.10
N GLU A 40 11.05 -16.21 -26.16
CA GLU A 40 12.38 -16.24 -25.54
C GLU A 40 13.36 -15.23 -26.16
N GLY A 41 13.28 -15.00 -27.47
CA GLY A 41 14.09 -14.01 -28.17
C GLY A 41 13.72 -12.57 -27.79
N ILE A 42 12.42 -12.28 -27.67
CA ILE A 42 11.87 -11.00 -27.21
C ILE A 42 12.37 -10.73 -25.79
N ILE A 43 12.25 -11.72 -24.92
CA ILE A 43 12.68 -11.69 -23.54
C ILE A 43 14.17 -11.34 -23.40
N SER A 44 15.03 -12.06 -24.10
CA SER A 44 16.47 -11.87 -24.00
C SER A 44 16.91 -10.48 -24.47
N ARG A 45 16.33 -9.99 -25.55
CA ARG A 45 16.58 -8.65 -26.07
C ARG A 45 16.13 -7.58 -25.06
N ASN A 46 14.92 -7.70 -24.55
CA ASN A 46 14.34 -6.70 -23.66
C ASN A 46 15.04 -6.66 -22.30
N ASP A 47 15.58 -7.78 -21.82
CA ASP A 47 16.36 -7.81 -20.58
C ASP A 47 17.58 -6.88 -20.64
N ALA A 48 18.21 -6.73 -21.82
CA ALA A 48 19.30 -5.78 -22.00
C ALA A 48 18.82 -4.33 -21.79
N LEU A 49 17.73 -3.93 -22.47
CA LEU A 49 17.16 -2.58 -22.30
C LEU A 49 16.71 -2.31 -20.85
N PHE A 50 16.03 -3.27 -20.24
CA PHE A 50 15.54 -3.13 -18.89
C PHE A 50 16.66 -3.12 -17.84
N SER A 51 17.79 -3.73 -18.14
CA SER A 51 18.99 -3.63 -17.30
C SER A 51 19.56 -2.21 -17.24
N VAL A 52 19.36 -1.39 -18.28
CA VAL A 52 19.82 0.01 -18.32
C VAL A 52 19.17 0.82 -17.21
N TYR A 53 17.84 0.88 -17.15
CA TYR A 53 17.19 1.71 -16.12
C TYR A 53 17.36 1.11 -14.72
N LYS A 54 17.44 -0.21 -14.59
CA LYS A 54 17.71 -0.87 -13.31
C LYS A 54 19.05 -0.47 -12.73
N HIS A 55 20.10 -0.53 -13.55
CA HIS A 55 21.44 -0.13 -13.12
C HIS A 55 21.49 1.33 -12.70
N LEU A 56 20.91 2.21 -13.51
CA LEU A 56 20.91 3.66 -13.29
C LEU A 56 20.06 4.11 -12.12
N ALA A 57 18.91 3.46 -11.90
CA ALA A 57 18.02 3.80 -10.79
C ALA A 57 18.41 3.13 -9.47
N SER A 58 19.43 2.24 -9.48
CA SER A 58 19.81 1.40 -8.33
C SER A 58 18.62 0.59 -7.77
N LEU A 59 17.69 0.18 -8.65
CA LEU A 59 16.49 -0.55 -8.28
C LEU A 59 16.85 -2.01 -7.91
N GLY A 60 16.45 -2.44 -6.71
CA GLY A 60 17.01 -3.61 -6.05
C GLY A 60 16.72 -4.98 -6.64
N LYS A 61 15.50 -5.34 -7.06
CA LYS A 61 15.17 -6.70 -7.50
C LYS A 61 14.14 -6.72 -8.61
N PHE A 62 14.44 -7.52 -9.63
CA PHE A 62 13.46 -7.93 -10.62
C PHE A 62 12.78 -9.23 -10.22
N SER A 63 11.52 -9.36 -10.57
CA SER A 63 10.84 -10.63 -10.57
C SER A 63 10.14 -10.86 -11.90
N ARG A 64 10.18 -12.08 -12.38
CA ARG A 64 9.57 -12.48 -13.63
C ARG A 64 8.64 -13.67 -13.39
N ASN A 65 7.43 -13.59 -13.94
CA ASN A 65 6.47 -14.70 -13.93
C ASN A 65 6.24 -15.37 -12.57
N LYS A 66 6.41 -14.63 -11.45
CA LYS A 66 6.13 -15.16 -10.12
C LYS A 66 4.74 -14.78 -9.68
N HIS A 67 4.01 -15.74 -9.11
CA HIS A 67 2.70 -15.48 -8.50
C HIS A 67 2.75 -14.40 -7.41
N GLU A 68 3.89 -14.24 -6.77
CA GLU A 68 4.17 -13.24 -5.75
C GLU A 68 4.17 -11.80 -6.30
N ASP A 69 4.23 -11.64 -7.63
CA ASP A 69 4.33 -10.35 -8.31
C ASP A 69 2.98 -9.83 -8.78
N SER A 70 1.94 -10.63 -8.60
CA SER A 70 0.58 -10.26 -8.97
C SER A 70 -0.02 -9.31 -7.93
N THR A 71 -0.61 -8.23 -8.41
CA THR A 71 -1.44 -7.33 -7.61
C THR A 71 -2.85 -7.89 -7.42
N VAL A 72 -3.20 -8.95 -8.16
CA VAL A 72 -4.44 -9.72 -8.04
C VAL A 72 -4.07 -11.18 -8.07
N TYR A 73 -4.71 -11.98 -7.24
CA TYR A 73 -4.41 -13.41 -7.05
C TYR A 73 -4.43 -14.25 -8.34
N THR A 74 -5.10 -13.76 -9.38
CA THR A 74 -5.32 -14.47 -10.64
C THR A 74 -4.60 -13.86 -11.85
N THR A 75 -4.01 -12.66 -11.71
CA THR A 75 -3.39 -11.95 -12.85
C THR A 75 -1.96 -11.55 -12.50
N ARG A 76 -1.00 -11.96 -13.30
CA ARG A 76 0.42 -11.58 -13.13
C ARG A 76 0.89 -10.85 -14.38
N SER A 77 1.74 -9.86 -14.19
CA SER A 77 2.50 -9.25 -15.28
C SER A 77 3.61 -10.20 -15.71
N ASP A 78 3.97 -10.19 -16.98
CA ASP A 78 5.07 -11.01 -17.49
C ASP A 78 6.38 -10.63 -16.79
N ARG A 79 6.52 -9.34 -16.46
CA ARG A 79 7.59 -8.84 -15.64
C ARG A 79 7.14 -7.66 -14.78
N THR A 80 7.72 -7.55 -13.61
CA THR A 80 7.50 -6.42 -12.71
C THR A 80 8.83 -6.01 -12.07
N ASP A 81 9.16 -4.72 -12.13
CA ASP A 81 10.34 -4.17 -11.48
C ASP A 81 9.94 -3.45 -10.20
N LYS A 82 10.58 -3.81 -9.12
CA LYS A 82 10.25 -3.36 -7.76
C LYS A 82 11.40 -2.60 -7.13
N TYR A 83 11.06 -1.53 -6.43
CA TYR A 83 11.94 -0.87 -5.49
C TYR A 83 11.48 -1.20 -4.07
N GLU A 84 12.31 -1.88 -3.29
CA GLU A 84 12.01 -2.33 -1.92
C GLU A 84 10.64 -3.00 -1.75
N GLY A 85 10.22 -3.78 -2.75
CA GLY A 85 8.94 -4.49 -2.75
C GLY A 85 7.78 -3.75 -3.42
N VAL A 86 7.94 -2.47 -3.75
CA VAL A 86 6.93 -1.68 -4.46
C VAL A 86 7.13 -1.80 -5.96
N SER A 87 6.11 -2.23 -6.70
CA SER A 87 6.16 -2.34 -8.16
C SER A 87 6.03 -0.95 -8.79
N LEU A 88 7.08 -0.50 -9.47
CA LEU A 88 7.13 0.81 -10.12
C LEU A 88 7.04 0.73 -11.65
N VAL A 89 7.36 -0.42 -12.22
CA VAL A 89 7.28 -0.69 -13.66
C VAL A 89 6.59 -2.04 -13.85
N LYS A 90 5.60 -2.10 -14.73
CA LYS A 90 4.96 -3.32 -15.20
C LYS A 90 5.22 -3.51 -16.67
N ILE A 91 5.54 -4.73 -17.09
CA ILE A 91 5.90 -5.05 -18.45
C ILE A 91 5.03 -6.20 -18.92
N GLU A 92 4.47 -6.07 -20.10
CA GLU A 92 3.71 -7.11 -20.80
C GLU A 92 4.36 -7.35 -22.16
N GLU A 93 4.68 -8.59 -22.42
CA GLU A 93 5.35 -9.06 -23.65
C GLU A 93 4.39 -9.96 -24.43
N LYS A 94 4.20 -9.68 -25.73
CA LYS A 94 3.33 -10.48 -26.64
C LYS A 94 4.04 -10.75 -27.94
N ASP A 95 3.75 -11.91 -28.53
CA ASP A 95 4.40 -12.32 -29.79
C ASP A 95 3.90 -11.53 -30.99
N ASP A 96 2.64 -11.10 -31.02
CA ASP A 96 2.01 -10.56 -32.21
C ASP A 96 1.03 -9.40 -31.99
N SER A 97 0.65 -9.11 -30.75
CA SER A 97 -0.43 -8.14 -30.50
C SER A 97 -0.07 -7.09 -29.46
N MET A 98 0.32 -5.90 -29.92
CA MET A 98 0.48 -4.72 -29.06
C MET A 98 -0.81 -4.37 -28.33
N ALA A 99 -1.97 -4.51 -28.99
CA ALA A 99 -3.26 -4.22 -28.38
C ALA A 99 -3.56 -5.14 -27.17
N GLU A 100 -3.19 -6.42 -27.26
CA GLU A 100 -3.33 -7.36 -26.15
C GLU A 100 -2.36 -7.04 -25.00
N ALA A 101 -1.12 -6.68 -25.32
CA ALA A 101 -0.14 -6.25 -24.31
C ALA A 101 -0.65 -5.03 -23.53
N VAL A 102 -1.20 -4.03 -24.22
CA VAL A 102 -1.77 -2.83 -23.61
C VAL A 102 -3.01 -3.13 -22.75
N GLU A 103 -3.90 -3.99 -23.23
CA GLU A 103 -5.08 -4.40 -22.48
C GLU A 103 -4.69 -5.20 -21.22
N ASP A 104 -3.67 -6.05 -21.32
CA ASP A 104 -3.12 -6.74 -20.17
C ASP A 104 -2.50 -5.77 -19.16
N LEU A 105 -1.75 -4.75 -19.61
CA LEU A 105 -1.27 -3.67 -18.72
C LEU A 105 -2.42 -2.99 -18.00
N ARG A 106 -3.49 -2.63 -18.73
CA ARG A 106 -4.67 -1.97 -18.13
C ARG A 106 -5.36 -2.85 -17.10
N ARG A 107 -5.60 -4.11 -17.43
CA ARG A 107 -6.27 -5.08 -16.56
C ARG A 107 -5.45 -5.41 -15.32
N LYS A 108 -4.12 -5.49 -15.44
CA LYS A 108 -3.20 -5.87 -14.38
C LYS A 108 -2.68 -4.66 -13.57
N ALA A 109 -2.92 -3.44 -14.04
CA ALA A 109 -2.48 -2.20 -13.39
C ALA A 109 -3.44 -1.78 -12.28
N ILE A 110 -3.60 -2.63 -11.25
CA ILE A 110 -4.38 -2.26 -10.09
C ILE A 110 -3.57 -1.26 -9.25
N TRP A 111 -4.20 -0.11 -8.98
CA TRP A 111 -3.62 0.90 -8.12
C TRP A 111 -3.66 0.44 -6.66
N LEU A 112 -2.52 0.42 -6.01
CA LEU A 112 -2.39 -0.02 -4.63
C LEU A 112 -2.24 1.18 -3.68
N PRO A 113 -2.66 1.07 -2.41
CA PRO A 113 -2.58 2.17 -1.45
C PRO A 113 -1.17 2.76 -1.30
N HIS A 114 -0.14 1.94 -1.38
CA HIS A 114 1.26 2.40 -1.31
C HIS A 114 1.72 3.19 -2.55
N TYR A 115 0.92 3.21 -3.63
CA TYR A 115 1.11 4.12 -4.77
C TYR A 115 0.42 5.47 -4.58
N ALA A 116 -0.32 5.71 -3.50
CA ALA A 116 -1.19 6.88 -3.33
C ALA A 116 -0.47 8.23 -3.53
N ARG A 117 0.84 8.28 -3.29
CA ARG A 117 1.66 9.48 -3.50
C ARG A 117 2.30 9.56 -4.88
N LEU A 118 2.29 8.48 -5.65
CA LEU A 118 2.84 8.47 -6.99
C LEU A 118 1.86 9.11 -7.97
N PRO A 119 2.33 9.98 -8.86
CA PRO A 119 1.47 10.52 -9.92
C PRO A 119 1.08 9.45 -10.93
N PHE A 120 1.93 8.44 -11.11
CA PHE A 120 1.74 7.28 -12.00
C PHE A 120 2.78 6.19 -11.69
N ILE A 121 2.57 5.00 -12.23
CA ILE A 121 3.61 3.96 -12.40
C ILE A 121 3.81 3.73 -13.90
N PHE A 122 4.95 3.18 -14.30
CA PHE A 122 5.21 2.89 -15.71
C PHE A 122 4.59 1.54 -16.12
N GLY A 123 4.02 1.51 -17.32
CA GLY A 123 3.66 0.32 -18.07
C GLY A 123 4.48 0.24 -19.36
N ILE A 124 5.02 -0.91 -19.69
CA ILE A 124 5.75 -1.12 -20.93
C ILE A 124 5.11 -2.31 -21.65
N ALA A 125 4.62 -2.08 -22.86
CA ALA A 125 4.09 -3.10 -23.75
C ALA A 125 5.11 -3.36 -24.86
N VAL A 126 5.39 -4.62 -25.13
CA VAL A 126 6.43 -5.01 -26.11
C VAL A 126 5.95 -6.14 -26.99
N THR A 127 6.23 -5.99 -28.30
CA THR A 127 6.15 -7.05 -29.32
C THR A 127 7.54 -7.23 -29.98
N PRO A 128 7.73 -8.18 -30.90
CA PRO A 128 9.01 -8.35 -31.60
C PRO A 128 9.51 -7.10 -32.31
N ASP A 129 8.59 -6.30 -32.84
CA ASP A 129 8.85 -5.15 -33.69
C ASP A 129 8.50 -3.80 -33.08
N GLN A 130 7.80 -3.76 -31.94
CA GLN A 130 7.34 -2.52 -31.35
C GLN A 130 7.55 -2.50 -29.84
N LEU A 131 7.80 -1.30 -29.28
CA LEU A 131 7.81 -1.02 -27.87
C LEU A 131 7.02 0.25 -27.59
N GLU A 132 6.09 0.18 -26.64
CA GLU A 132 5.34 1.32 -26.18
C GLU A 132 5.46 1.49 -24.67
N ILE A 133 5.63 2.74 -24.20
CA ILE A 133 5.69 3.10 -22.77
C ILE A 133 4.46 3.91 -22.42
N TYR A 134 3.88 3.55 -21.30
CA TYR A 134 2.67 4.15 -20.75
C TYR A 134 2.90 4.66 -19.35
N THR A 135 2.11 5.66 -18.94
CA THR A 135 1.89 5.98 -17.54
C THR A 135 0.53 5.42 -17.12
N LEU A 136 0.51 4.71 -16.01
CA LEU A 136 -0.67 4.08 -15.42
C LEU A 136 -1.05 4.89 -14.18
N HIS A 137 -2.30 5.36 -14.10
CA HIS A 137 -2.76 6.31 -13.09
C HIS A 137 -3.82 5.70 -12.17
N GLN A 138 -4.01 6.31 -11.00
CA GLN A 138 -4.98 5.89 -9.99
C GLN A 138 -6.43 5.79 -10.51
N ASN A 139 -6.81 6.64 -11.46
CA ASN A 139 -8.13 6.62 -12.10
C ASN A 139 -8.26 5.55 -13.19
N ASN A 140 -7.35 4.58 -13.24
CA ASN A 140 -7.23 3.55 -14.27
C ASN A 140 -6.99 4.09 -15.69
N SER A 141 -6.62 5.36 -15.82
CA SER A 141 -6.20 5.86 -17.13
C SER A 141 -4.81 5.33 -17.50
N VAL A 142 -4.66 4.97 -18.77
CA VAL A 142 -3.43 4.48 -19.37
C VAL A 142 -3.07 5.45 -20.50
N VAL A 143 -1.98 6.20 -20.31
CA VAL A 143 -1.56 7.25 -21.26
C VAL A 143 -0.25 6.85 -21.89
N ARG A 144 -0.23 6.69 -23.23
CA ARG A 144 0.98 6.43 -23.98
C ARG A 144 1.89 7.65 -23.99
N VAL A 145 3.14 7.47 -23.58
CA VAL A 145 4.15 8.54 -23.49
C VAL A 145 5.31 8.33 -24.45
N PHE A 146 5.47 7.11 -25.01
CA PHE A 146 6.52 6.79 -25.97
C PHE A 146 6.09 5.61 -26.85
N SER A 147 6.57 5.58 -28.09
CA SER A 147 6.40 4.48 -29.04
C SER A 147 7.63 4.40 -29.93
N ALA A 148 8.09 3.19 -30.24
CA ALA A 148 9.26 2.93 -31.09
C ALA A 148 9.04 1.70 -31.97
N ASP A 149 9.53 1.77 -33.22
CA ASP A 149 9.70 0.65 -34.11
C ASP A 149 11.06 -0.01 -33.83
N LEU A 150 11.04 -1.21 -33.28
CA LEU A 150 12.26 -1.92 -32.90
C LEU A 150 13.06 -2.49 -34.12
N THR A 151 12.52 -2.41 -35.30
CA THR A 151 13.24 -2.73 -36.51
C THR A 151 14.15 -1.57 -36.97
N ASP A 152 13.83 -0.32 -36.56
CA ASP A 152 14.66 0.87 -36.84
C ASP A 152 15.75 1.05 -35.77
N PRO A 153 17.05 1.12 -36.17
CA PRO A 153 18.13 1.41 -35.22
C PRO A 153 18.02 2.74 -34.47
N VAL A 154 17.44 3.77 -35.12
CA VAL A 154 17.25 5.09 -34.49
C VAL A 154 16.22 4.99 -33.37
N ASP A 155 15.14 4.28 -33.60
CA ASP A 155 14.10 4.05 -32.60
C ASP A 155 14.60 3.15 -31.45
N ARG A 156 15.43 2.12 -31.76
CA ARG A 156 16.12 1.35 -30.70
C ARG A 156 16.99 2.24 -29.82
N TRP A 157 17.69 3.21 -30.38
CA TRP A 157 18.44 4.19 -29.61
C TRP A 157 17.51 5.04 -28.72
N SER A 158 16.40 5.49 -29.28
CA SER A 158 15.39 6.25 -28.56
C SER A 158 14.82 5.46 -27.36
N CYS A 159 14.71 4.13 -27.44
CA CYS A 159 14.35 3.26 -26.31
C CYS A 159 15.40 3.32 -25.18
N VAL A 160 16.69 3.39 -25.51
CA VAL A 160 17.75 3.54 -24.49
C VAL A 160 17.60 4.87 -23.76
N VAL A 161 17.36 5.96 -24.51
CA VAL A 161 17.10 7.29 -23.91
C VAL A 161 15.87 7.26 -23.01
N ALA A 162 14.79 6.63 -23.47
CA ALA A 162 13.57 6.45 -22.68
C ALA A 162 13.84 5.67 -21.39
N ALA A 163 14.60 4.56 -21.45
CA ALA A 163 14.97 3.77 -20.28
C ALA A 163 15.74 4.58 -19.23
N VAL A 164 16.67 5.43 -19.67
CA VAL A 164 17.40 6.33 -18.76
C VAL A 164 16.47 7.36 -18.13
N ASN A 165 15.54 7.91 -18.88
CA ASN A 165 14.59 8.88 -18.35
C ASN A 165 13.57 8.24 -17.38
N ILE A 166 13.19 6.98 -17.63
CA ILE A 166 12.47 6.17 -16.63
C ILE A 166 13.29 6.10 -15.34
N ALA A 167 14.58 5.73 -15.41
CA ALA A 167 15.45 5.63 -14.25
C ALA A 167 15.52 6.94 -13.46
N ARG A 168 15.68 8.07 -14.15
CA ARG A 168 15.68 9.42 -13.52
C ARG A 168 14.37 9.72 -12.82
N THR A 169 13.25 9.40 -13.45
CA THR A 169 11.90 9.60 -12.89
C THR A 169 11.71 8.74 -11.64
N LEU A 170 12.07 7.46 -11.69
CA LEU A 170 11.96 6.55 -10.56
C LEU A 170 12.86 7.00 -9.40
N LYS A 171 14.08 7.44 -9.67
CA LYS A 171 14.98 8.00 -8.66
C LYS A 171 14.36 9.24 -8.02
N MET A 172 13.79 10.13 -8.81
CA MET A 172 13.07 11.30 -8.30
C MET A 172 11.90 10.89 -7.37
N PHE A 173 11.09 9.88 -7.73
CA PHE A 173 10.01 9.38 -6.87
C PHE A 173 10.52 8.91 -5.50
N VAL A 174 11.67 8.23 -5.48
CA VAL A 174 12.31 7.77 -4.24
C VAL A 174 12.85 8.95 -3.43
N GLU A 175 13.58 9.87 -4.06
CA GLU A 175 14.18 11.05 -3.41
C GLU A 175 13.13 12.01 -2.83
N GLN A 176 11.96 12.12 -3.47
CA GLN A 176 10.82 12.90 -2.98
C GLN A 176 10.02 12.17 -1.89
N GLY A 177 10.40 10.93 -1.54
CA GLY A 177 9.67 10.13 -0.56
C GLY A 177 8.25 9.76 -1.01
N TRP A 178 7.99 9.72 -2.32
CA TRP A 178 6.69 9.32 -2.86
C TRP A 178 6.53 7.80 -2.90
N VAL A 179 7.64 7.06 -2.93
CA VAL A 179 7.65 5.60 -2.79
C VAL A 179 7.69 5.24 -1.32
N ILE A 180 6.67 4.57 -0.84
CA ILE A 180 6.57 4.16 0.57
C ILE A 180 7.28 2.83 0.73
N THR A 181 8.53 2.87 1.18
CA THR A 181 9.42 1.71 1.30
C THR A 181 9.35 0.99 2.65
N SER A 182 8.62 1.55 3.62
CA SER A 182 8.52 0.98 4.98
C SER A 182 7.78 -0.36 5.06
N LEU A 183 7.04 -0.74 4.01
CA LEU A 183 6.30 -2.00 3.96
C LEU A 183 7.21 -3.11 3.43
N GLN A 184 7.65 -4.00 4.33
CA GLN A 184 8.39 -5.20 3.94
C GLN A 184 7.40 -6.29 3.50
N PHE A 185 7.04 -6.30 2.21
CA PHE A 185 6.19 -7.32 1.63
C PHE A 185 6.85 -8.70 1.59
N ASN A 186 6.02 -9.74 1.60
CA ASN A 186 6.41 -11.16 1.46
C ASN A 186 7.36 -11.68 2.55
N LYS A 187 7.52 -10.95 3.67
CA LYS A 187 8.29 -11.43 4.81
C LYS A 187 7.40 -11.63 6.02
N TRP A 188 7.62 -12.73 6.73
CA TRP A 188 7.00 -12.98 8.02
C TRP A 188 7.64 -12.13 9.10
N HIS A 189 6.84 -11.30 9.74
CA HIS A 189 7.22 -10.51 10.92
C HIS A 189 6.70 -11.22 12.17
N GLN A 190 7.61 -11.68 13.00
CA GLN A 190 7.26 -12.37 14.24
C GLN A 190 6.75 -11.38 15.28
N ARG A 191 5.63 -11.70 15.91
CA ARG A 191 5.08 -11.05 17.09
C ARG A 191 4.91 -12.09 18.21
N ASN A 192 4.63 -11.66 19.45
CA ASN A 192 4.55 -12.57 20.59
C ASN A 192 3.52 -13.70 20.43
N THR A 193 2.38 -13.41 19.82
CA THR A 193 1.22 -14.31 19.75
C THR A 193 0.87 -14.75 18.33
N LYS A 194 1.47 -14.08 17.34
CA LYS A 194 1.17 -14.27 15.92
C LYS A 194 2.40 -13.92 15.06
N ARG A 195 2.37 -14.32 13.80
CA ARG A 195 3.24 -13.76 12.79
C ARG A 195 2.40 -13.13 11.68
N ILE A 196 2.92 -12.08 11.05
CA ILE A 196 2.21 -11.30 10.04
C ILE A 196 3.05 -11.25 8.79
N ARG A 197 2.43 -11.49 7.64
CA ARG A 197 3.02 -11.28 6.33
C ARG A 197 2.16 -10.29 5.55
N LEU A 198 2.77 -9.23 5.09
CA LEU A 198 2.11 -8.27 4.22
C LEU A 198 2.23 -8.73 2.78
N GLU A 199 1.11 -8.89 2.12
CA GLU A 199 0.98 -9.03 0.68
C GLU A 199 0.49 -7.70 0.08
N GLN A 200 0.50 -7.56 -1.23
CA GLN A 200 0.14 -6.28 -1.85
C GLN A 200 -1.34 -5.89 -1.61
N THR A 201 -2.22 -6.86 -1.49
CA THR A 201 -3.67 -6.65 -1.39
C THR A 201 -4.29 -7.13 -0.08
N PHE A 202 -3.57 -7.90 0.72
CA PHE A 202 -4.03 -8.40 2.02
C PHE A 202 -2.86 -8.58 2.99
N ALA A 203 -3.17 -8.63 4.28
CA ALA A 203 -2.25 -9.06 5.32
C ALA A 203 -2.60 -10.49 5.74
N GLU A 204 -1.65 -11.42 5.70
CA GLU A 204 -1.83 -12.77 6.24
C GLU A 204 -1.34 -12.82 7.67
N VAL A 205 -2.24 -13.18 8.58
CA VAL A 205 -1.94 -13.31 10.01
C VAL A 205 -2.05 -14.77 10.41
N GLU A 206 -0.98 -15.34 10.94
CA GLU A 206 -0.95 -16.71 11.45
C GLU A 206 -0.83 -16.69 12.98
N PHE A 207 -1.76 -17.33 13.65
CA PHE A 207 -1.83 -17.41 15.11
C PHE A 207 -1.12 -18.64 15.65
N HIS A 208 -0.46 -18.50 16.80
CA HIS A 208 0.32 -19.59 17.40
C HIS A 208 -0.57 -20.67 18.04
N ASN A 209 -1.82 -20.35 18.43
CA ASN A 209 -2.71 -21.29 19.07
C ASN A 209 -4.16 -21.18 18.56
N ASP A 210 -4.92 -22.26 18.76
CA ASP A 210 -6.30 -22.39 18.26
C ASP A 210 -7.27 -21.45 18.99
N VAL A 211 -7.08 -21.24 20.29
CA VAL A 211 -7.96 -20.37 21.10
C VAL A 211 -7.97 -18.94 20.57
N GLN A 212 -6.80 -18.43 20.27
CA GLN A 212 -6.67 -17.07 19.73
C GLN A 212 -7.19 -16.98 18.29
N PHE A 213 -6.87 -17.97 17.43
CA PHE A 213 -7.41 -18.06 16.08
C PHE A 213 -8.95 -18.08 16.08
N ASP A 214 -9.57 -18.95 16.90
CA ASP A 214 -11.02 -19.07 16.97
C ASP A 214 -11.69 -17.81 17.51
N ARG A 215 -11.08 -17.14 18.50
CA ARG A 215 -11.55 -15.85 19.01
C ARG A 215 -11.55 -14.80 17.91
N MET A 216 -10.44 -14.66 17.18
CA MET A 216 -10.33 -13.68 16.11
C MET A 216 -11.22 -14.02 14.91
N ARG A 217 -11.40 -15.30 14.60
CA ARG A 217 -12.34 -15.74 13.58
C ARG A 217 -13.77 -15.33 13.92
N LYS A 218 -14.20 -15.55 15.17
CA LYS A 218 -15.54 -15.13 15.65
C LYS A 218 -15.69 -13.60 15.57
N PHE A 219 -14.68 -12.85 16.05
CA PHE A 219 -14.68 -11.39 16.01
C PHE A 219 -14.85 -10.89 14.56
N TYR A 220 -13.98 -11.27 13.63
CA TYR A 220 -14.05 -10.80 12.25
C TYR A 220 -15.32 -11.26 11.52
N THR A 221 -15.88 -12.42 11.89
CA THR A 221 -17.18 -12.84 11.35
C THR A 221 -18.31 -11.94 11.84
N ALA A 222 -18.31 -11.58 13.11
CA ALA A 222 -19.33 -10.71 13.72
C ALA A 222 -19.23 -9.24 13.24
N THR A 223 -18.02 -8.79 12.93
CA THR A 223 -17.74 -7.38 12.61
C THR A 223 -17.54 -7.13 11.10
N ALA A 224 -17.84 -8.11 10.24
CA ALA A 224 -17.57 -8.03 8.78
C ALA A 224 -18.21 -6.82 8.07
N ALA A 225 -19.30 -6.26 8.62
CA ALA A 225 -20.00 -5.10 8.07
C ALA A 225 -19.62 -3.77 8.74
N VAL A 226 -18.66 -3.76 9.68
CA VAL A 226 -18.25 -2.53 10.37
C VAL A 226 -17.39 -1.70 9.42
N PRO A 227 -17.80 -0.45 9.08
CA PRO A 227 -17.03 0.39 8.18
C PRO A 227 -15.72 0.82 8.85
N HIS A 228 -14.71 1.09 8.05
CA HIS A 228 -13.41 1.59 8.51
C HIS A 228 -12.72 0.70 9.57
N LEU A 229 -13.11 -0.57 9.65
CA LEU A 229 -12.43 -1.62 10.40
C LEU A 229 -11.75 -2.58 9.42
N GLU A 230 -10.55 -3.07 9.76
CA GLU A 230 -10.01 -4.20 8.99
C GLU A 230 -10.96 -5.41 9.09
N HIS A 231 -11.11 -6.15 8.00
CA HIS A 231 -12.00 -7.31 7.96
C HIS A 231 -11.35 -8.51 7.27
N SER A 232 -11.87 -9.70 7.57
CA SER A 232 -11.34 -10.92 6.97
C SER A 232 -11.89 -11.14 5.57
N MET A 233 -10.97 -11.43 4.64
CA MET A 233 -11.29 -11.93 3.30
C MET A 233 -11.40 -13.45 3.28
N ALA A 234 -10.57 -14.14 4.07
CA ALA A 234 -10.53 -15.61 4.12
C ALA A 234 -9.96 -16.12 5.45
N PHE A 235 -10.37 -17.35 5.80
CA PHE A 235 -9.86 -18.11 6.93
C PHE A 235 -9.27 -19.44 6.47
N ASN A 236 -8.14 -19.82 7.03
CA ASN A 236 -7.54 -21.15 6.87
C ASN A 236 -7.34 -21.77 8.26
N ALA A 237 -8.24 -22.69 8.63
CA ALA A 237 -8.24 -23.30 9.96
C ALA A 237 -7.03 -24.21 10.17
N ASP A 238 -6.63 -25.00 9.17
CA ASP A 238 -5.50 -25.93 9.28
C ASP A 238 -4.18 -25.21 9.58
N LYS A 239 -4.01 -24.02 9.00
CA LYS A 239 -2.82 -23.17 9.20
C LYS A 239 -3.03 -22.10 10.26
N LYS A 240 -4.21 -21.98 10.86
CA LYS A 240 -4.61 -20.92 11.81
C LYS A 240 -4.37 -19.53 11.24
N ARG A 241 -4.74 -19.30 9.97
CA ARG A 241 -4.47 -18.06 9.24
C ARG A 241 -5.75 -17.32 8.93
N ILE A 242 -5.62 -16.01 8.97
CA ILE A 242 -6.65 -15.06 8.55
C ILE A 242 -6.01 -14.11 7.53
N CYS A 243 -6.67 -13.94 6.38
CA CYS A 243 -6.31 -12.92 5.40
C CYS A 243 -7.15 -11.68 5.68
N LEU A 244 -6.50 -10.56 5.99
CA LEU A 244 -7.12 -9.29 6.37
C LEU A 244 -6.99 -8.25 5.28
N ILE A 245 -8.01 -7.46 5.07
CA ILE A 245 -8.06 -6.30 4.18
C ILE A 245 -8.71 -5.11 4.88
N PRO A 246 -8.43 -3.87 4.44
CA PRO A 246 -7.49 -3.50 3.41
C PRO A 246 -6.03 -3.51 3.88
N VAL A 247 -5.09 -3.53 2.95
CA VAL A 247 -3.71 -3.13 3.21
C VAL A 247 -3.57 -1.66 2.88
N GLY A 248 -3.04 -0.89 3.80
CA GLY A 248 -2.87 0.56 3.66
C GLY A 248 -1.53 1.04 4.18
N VAL A 249 -1.38 2.36 4.21
CA VAL A 249 -0.18 3.02 4.70
C VAL A 249 -0.36 3.41 6.16
N GLN A 250 0.47 2.86 7.04
CA GLN A 250 0.53 3.30 8.42
C GLN A 250 1.22 4.67 8.47
N ARG A 251 0.49 5.71 8.80
CA ARG A 251 1.00 7.08 8.93
C ARG A 251 0.13 7.92 9.86
N HIS A 252 0.63 9.10 10.20
CA HIS A 252 -0.18 10.13 10.86
C HIS A 252 -0.81 11.06 9.80
N PRO A 253 -1.96 11.69 10.09
CA PRO A 253 -2.48 12.78 9.27
C PRO A 253 -1.42 13.88 9.10
N CYS A 254 -1.31 14.47 7.92
CA CYS A 254 -0.31 15.47 7.59
C CYS A 254 -0.85 16.90 7.53
N ASN A 255 -2.15 17.08 7.80
CA ASN A 255 -2.83 18.37 7.90
C ASN A 255 -4.16 18.22 8.66
N VAL A 256 -4.80 19.34 8.94
CA VAL A 256 -6.08 19.38 9.67
C VAL A 256 -7.22 18.68 8.91
N ILE A 257 -7.25 18.76 7.59
CA ILE A 257 -8.32 18.15 6.76
C ILE A 257 -8.23 16.62 6.87
N GLU A 258 -7.03 16.06 6.74
CA GLU A 258 -6.83 14.63 6.94
C GLU A 258 -7.13 14.20 8.38
N LEU A 259 -6.78 15.00 9.37
CA LEU A 259 -7.09 14.69 10.77
C LEU A 259 -8.61 14.63 10.99
N VAL A 260 -9.37 15.57 10.46
CA VAL A 260 -10.84 15.56 10.53
C VAL A 260 -11.40 14.30 9.86
N ALA A 261 -10.92 13.94 8.66
CA ALA A 261 -11.34 12.73 7.97
C ALA A 261 -11.02 11.47 8.77
N ALA A 262 -9.79 11.36 9.30
CA ALA A 262 -9.38 10.22 10.13
C ALA A 262 -10.27 10.06 11.37
N VAL A 263 -10.56 11.16 12.08
CA VAL A 263 -11.41 11.15 13.27
C VAL A 263 -12.83 10.71 12.93
N LYS A 264 -13.41 11.20 11.83
CA LYS A 264 -14.74 10.77 11.36
C LYS A 264 -14.79 9.26 11.10
N HIS A 265 -13.84 8.74 10.33
CA HIS A 265 -13.77 7.32 9.99
C HIS A 265 -13.57 6.43 11.23
N ILE A 266 -12.70 6.85 12.18
CA ILE A 266 -12.52 6.15 13.45
C ILE A 266 -13.83 6.10 14.24
N PHE A 267 -14.58 7.20 14.33
CA PHE A 267 -15.85 7.20 15.06
C PHE A 267 -16.95 6.42 14.34
N GLU A 268 -17.00 6.42 13.01
CA GLU A 268 -17.91 5.54 12.26
C GLU A 268 -17.65 4.07 12.58
N CYS A 269 -16.38 3.66 12.59
CA CYS A 269 -15.97 2.34 13.03
C CYS A 269 -16.41 2.06 14.46
N LEU A 270 -16.02 2.89 15.42
CA LEU A 270 -16.27 2.66 16.84
C LEU A 270 -17.75 2.65 17.19
N PHE A 271 -18.57 3.54 16.61
CA PHE A 271 -20.00 3.55 16.92
C PHE A 271 -20.70 2.26 16.46
N GLN A 272 -20.28 1.67 15.35
CA GLN A 272 -20.83 0.40 14.89
C GLN A 272 -20.27 -0.79 15.69
N LEU A 273 -18.97 -0.78 15.94
CA LEU A 273 -18.31 -1.80 16.76
C LEU A 273 -18.95 -1.90 18.16
N HIS A 274 -19.12 -0.74 18.83
CA HIS A 274 -19.78 -0.66 20.14
C HIS A 274 -21.25 -1.05 20.08
N GLY A 275 -21.95 -0.74 18.96
CA GLY A 275 -23.32 -1.18 18.73
C GLY A 275 -23.48 -2.70 18.66
N LEU A 276 -22.42 -3.41 18.26
CA LEU A 276 -22.35 -4.87 18.28
C LEU A 276 -21.88 -5.44 19.63
N GLY A 277 -21.61 -4.59 20.62
CA GLY A 277 -21.13 -4.98 21.95
C GLY A 277 -19.61 -5.24 22.03
N TYR A 278 -18.85 -4.90 21.00
CA TYR A 278 -17.39 -5.03 21.01
C TYR A 278 -16.70 -3.70 21.35
N VAL A 279 -15.51 -3.78 21.95
CA VAL A 279 -14.57 -2.68 22.17
C VAL A 279 -13.22 -3.06 21.56
N HIS A 280 -12.50 -2.08 21.01
CA HIS A 280 -11.22 -2.33 20.33
C HIS A 280 -10.04 -2.44 21.30
N CYS A 281 -10.03 -1.61 22.33
CA CYS A 281 -9.07 -1.58 23.44
C CYS A 281 -7.63 -1.12 23.09
N ASP A 282 -7.30 -0.83 21.83
CA ASP A 282 -5.96 -0.38 21.43
C ASP A 282 -6.01 0.65 20.29
N ILE A 283 -6.77 1.73 20.48
CA ILE A 283 -6.88 2.84 19.53
C ILE A 283 -5.65 3.75 19.67
N ARG A 284 -4.78 3.69 18.66
CA ARG A 284 -3.55 4.50 18.56
C ARG A 284 -3.13 4.67 17.10
N TRP A 285 -2.33 5.69 16.76
CA TRP A 285 -1.91 5.93 15.38
C TRP A 285 -1.19 4.74 14.75
N ASN A 286 -0.46 3.94 15.54
CA ASN A 286 0.19 2.73 15.04
C ASN A 286 -0.80 1.64 14.59
N ASN A 287 -2.07 1.75 14.98
CA ASN A 287 -3.14 0.84 14.59
C ASN A 287 -4.12 1.51 13.62
N MET A 288 -3.64 2.54 12.89
CA MET A 288 -4.39 3.21 11.84
C MET A 288 -3.63 3.11 10.53
N ILE A 289 -4.36 2.77 9.47
CA ILE A 289 -3.84 2.81 8.10
C ILE A 289 -4.71 3.71 7.24
N GLU A 290 -4.08 4.35 6.28
CA GLU A 290 -4.76 5.15 5.27
C GLU A 290 -4.77 4.39 3.94
N VAL A 291 -5.93 4.41 3.25
CA VAL A 291 -6.20 3.76 1.98
C VAL A 291 -6.96 4.74 1.10
N PHE A 292 -6.29 5.42 0.18
CA PHE A 292 -6.89 6.37 -0.77
C PHE A 292 -7.73 7.50 -0.14
N GLY A 293 -7.32 7.99 1.03
CA GLY A 293 -8.02 9.02 1.79
C GLY A 293 -8.93 8.49 2.89
N ASP A 294 -9.30 7.21 2.84
CA ASP A 294 -10.05 6.55 3.90
C ASP A 294 -9.12 6.01 4.98
N TRP A 295 -9.51 6.17 6.24
CA TRP A 295 -8.75 5.68 7.40
C TRP A 295 -9.43 4.45 7.98
N PHE A 296 -8.63 3.43 8.29
CA PHE A 296 -9.08 2.16 8.84
C PHE A 296 -8.40 1.88 10.16
N VAL A 297 -9.18 1.34 11.10
CA VAL A 297 -8.70 0.80 12.37
C VAL A 297 -8.27 -0.64 12.14
N ILE A 298 -7.07 -0.98 12.59
CA ILE A 298 -6.47 -2.32 12.43
C ILE A 298 -5.94 -2.87 13.76
N ASP A 299 -5.47 -4.11 13.74
CA ASP A 299 -4.87 -4.82 14.89
C ASP A 299 -5.86 -5.06 16.04
N CYS A 300 -6.96 -5.73 15.70
CA CYS A 300 -8.05 -6.07 16.64
C CYS A 300 -7.67 -7.17 17.64
N GLU A 301 -6.38 -7.42 17.88
CA GLU A 301 -5.95 -8.51 18.79
C GLU A 301 -6.45 -8.34 20.22
N TYR A 302 -6.64 -7.11 20.68
CA TYR A 302 -7.16 -6.80 22.01
C TYR A 302 -8.67 -6.59 22.03
N ALA A 303 -9.33 -6.57 20.86
CA ALA A 303 -10.77 -6.39 20.80
C ALA A 303 -11.51 -7.51 21.55
N CYS A 304 -12.53 -7.12 22.32
CA CYS A 304 -13.29 -8.06 23.12
C CYS A 304 -14.76 -7.67 23.20
N TYR A 305 -15.61 -8.62 23.55
CA TYR A 305 -16.99 -8.35 23.90
C TYR A 305 -17.07 -7.71 25.28
N VAL A 306 -17.96 -6.73 25.46
CA VAL A 306 -18.04 -5.92 26.71
C VAL A 306 -18.24 -6.78 27.96
N ASP A 307 -18.89 -7.94 27.83
CA ASP A 307 -19.14 -8.87 28.94
C ASP A 307 -18.02 -9.90 29.16
N GLU A 308 -17.02 -9.97 28.28
CA GLU A 308 -15.87 -10.91 28.40
C GLU A 308 -14.79 -10.34 29.33
N GLN A 309 -15.07 -10.26 30.63
CA GLN A 309 -14.20 -9.59 31.61
C GLN A 309 -12.87 -10.31 31.91
N ASP A 310 -12.79 -11.64 31.76
CA ASP A 310 -11.68 -12.44 32.28
C ASP A 310 -10.40 -12.46 31.43
N LEU A 311 -10.48 -12.11 30.16
CA LEU A 311 -9.36 -12.29 29.22
C LEU A 311 -8.36 -11.11 29.19
N LEU A 312 -8.76 -9.94 29.65
CA LEU A 312 -7.97 -8.70 29.49
C LEU A 312 -7.08 -8.38 30.70
N THR A 313 -7.42 -8.87 31.89
CA THR A 313 -6.64 -8.64 33.12
C THR A 313 -5.22 -9.21 33.01
N THR A 314 -5.00 -10.24 32.21
CA THR A 314 -3.69 -10.87 32.02
C THR A 314 -2.88 -10.30 30.87
N ARG A 315 -3.48 -9.50 29.96
CA ARG A 315 -2.87 -9.06 28.71
C ARG A 315 -2.47 -7.61 28.61
N ALA A 316 -2.96 -6.74 29.48
CA ALA A 316 -2.55 -5.34 29.49
C ALA A 316 -1.07 -5.25 29.83
N SER A 317 -0.22 -5.18 28.77
CA SER A 317 1.19 -4.82 28.90
C SER A 317 1.28 -3.53 29.73
N SER A 318 2.20 -3.49 30.69
CA SER A 318 2.43 -2.35 31.58
C SER A 318 2.69 -1.01 30.86
N THR A 319 3.00 -1.07 29.56
CA THR A 319 3.32 0.08 28.70
C THR A 319 2.10 0.73 28.05
N ILE A 320 0.92 0.09 28.04
CA ILE A 320 -0.27 0.57 27.30
C ILE A 320 -1.42 0.90 28.24
N LYS A 321 -1.19 0.91 29.56
CA LYS A 321 -2.23 1.32 30.51
C LYS A 321 -2.42 2.85 30.45
N PRO A 322 -3.48 3.35 29.82
CA PRO A 322 -3.87 4.74 30.07
C PRO A 322 -4.13 4.85 31.57
N ALA A 323 -3.75 5.97 32.16
CA ALA A 323 -4.04 6.28 33.59
C ALA A 323 -5.53 6.09 33.98
N PHE A 324 -6.38 5.83 33.01
CA PHE A 324 -7.79 5.58 33.07
C PHE A 324 -8.18 4.15 33.51
N VAL A 325 -7.32 3.15 33.32
CA VAL A 325 -7.57 1.75 33.69
C VAL A 325 -7.06 1.43 35.08
N LEU A 326 -6.92 2.43 35.94
CA LEU A 326 -6.52 2.23 37.33
C LEU A 326 -7.59 1.51 38.16
N ASP A 327 -8.83 1.42 37.68
CA ASP A 327 -9.86 0.61 38.30
C ASP A 327 -10.05 -0.70 37.49
N MET A 328 -9.16 -1.65 37.76
CA MET A 328 -9.19 -3.01 37.17
C MET A 328 -10.47 -3.80 37.55
N SER A 329 -11.31 -3.24 38.41
CA SER A 329 -12.60 -3.84 38.78
C SER A 329 -13.74 -3.50 37.83
N LYS A 330 -13.50 -2.57 36.86
CA LYS A 330 -14.52 -2.18 35.87
C LYS A 330 -14.29 -2.83 34.53
N PRO A 331 -15.36 -3.31 33.88
CA PRO A 331 -15.27 -3.87 32.53
C PRO A 331 -14.82 -2.81 31.52
N TRP A 332 -14.13 -3.25 30.51
CA TRP A 332 -13.83 -2.42 29.35
C TRP A 332 -15.13 -1.92 28.71
N SER A 333 -15.18 -0.65 28.36
CA SER A 333 -16.38 -0.02 27.82
C SER A 333 -16.06 0.82 26.59
N ALA A 334 -17.10 1.19 25.86
CA ALA A 334 -17.01 2.14 24.76
C ALA A 334 -16.29 3.45 25.12
N LEU A 335 -16.40 3.89 26.40
CA LEU A 335 -15.73 5.09 26.89
C LEU A 335 -14.20 4.98 26.87
N PHE A 336 -13.67 3.77 26.96
CA PHE A 336 -12.24 3.53 26.89
C PHE A 336 -11.68 3.83 25.50
N ASP A 337 -12.27 3.26 24.43
CA ASP A 337 -11.87 3.55 23.06
C ASP A 337 -12.00 5.04 22.74
N MET A 338 -13.09 5.67 23.18
CA MET A 338 -13.31 7.10 22.98
C MET A 338 -12.26 7.96 23.67
N TYR A 339 -11.85 7.60 24.91
CA TYR A 339 -10.75 8.25 25.61
C TYR A 339 -9.43 8.11 24.83
N GLN A 340 -9.17 6.92 24.24
CA GLN A 340 -7.99 6.71 23.41
C GLN A 340 -8.01 7.62 22.17
N VAL A 341 -9.18 7.86 21.54
CA VAL A 341 -9.30 8.85 20.46
C VAL A 341 -8.95 10.26 20.97
N GLY A 342 -9.37 10.62 22.17
CA GLY A 342 -8.95 11.88 22.80
C GLY A 342 -7.43 12.00 22.93
N LYS A 343 -6.74 10.89 23.22
CA LYS A 343 -5.27 10.83 23.23
C LYS A 343 -4.67 11.01 21.83
N LEU A 344 -5.24 10.40 20.79
CA LEU A 344 -4.80 10.63 19.41
C LEU A 344 -4.87 12.12 19.05
N LEU A 345 -5.96 12.78 19.42
CA LEU A 345 -6.11 14.22 19.18
C LEU A 345 -5.10 15.04 20.02
N GLN A 346 -4.76 14.61 21.23
CA GLN A 346 -3.75 15.27 22.06
C GLN A 346 -2.34 15.16 21.45
N GLU A 347 -2.02 14.05 20.80
CA GLU A 347 -0.72 13.81 20.15
C GLU A 347 -0.57 14.56 18.83
N SER A 348 -1.68 14.91 18.16
CA SER A 348 -1.64 15.58 16.86
C SER A 348 -1.41 17.09 17.00
N SER A 349 -0.39 17.61 16.31
CA SER A 349 -0.10 19.06 16.22
C SER A 349 -1.23 19.85 15.54
N PHE A 350 -1.99 19.22 14.65
CA PHE A 350 -3.05 19.86 13.86
C PHE A 350 -4.36 20.06 14.65
N THR A 351 -4.51 19.45 15.82
CA THR A 351 -5.72 19.60 16.64
C THR A 351 -5.98 21.06 17.01
N SER A 352 -4.93 21.82 17.32
CA SER A 352 -5.04 23.25 17.68
C SER A 352 -5.49 24.16 16.53
N GLU A 353 -5.46 23.68 15.30
CA GLU A 353 -5.86 24.43 14.10
C GLU A 353 -7.38 24.41 13.88
N ASN A 354 -8.11 23.54 14.58
CA ASN A 354 -9.57 23.41 14.45
C ASN A 354 -10.24 23.44 15.83
N PRO A 355 -11.05 24.48 16.15
CA PRO A 355 -11.73 24.61 17.43
C PRO A 355 -12.64 23.44 17.80
N ASP A 356 -13.30 22.82 16.81
CA ASP A 356 -14.19 21.68 17.03
C ASP A 356 -13.39 20.41 17.42
N LEU A 357 -12.20 20.22 16.83
CA LEU A 357 -11.28 19.16 17.27
C LEU A 357 -10.76 19.37 18.69
N VAL A 358 -10.46 20.63 19.07
CA VAL A 358 -10.07 20.98 20.45
C VAL A 358 -11.21 20.66 21.41
N ALA A 359 -12.41 21.10 21.10
CA ALA A 359 -13.59 20.83 21.94
C ALA A 359 -13.89 19.33 22.06
N LEU A 360 -13.77 18.58 20.95
CA LEU A 360 -13.93 17.12 20.95
C LEU A 360 -12.86 16.43 21.81
N ARG A 361 -11.58 16.81 21.66
CA ARG A 361 -10.48 16.29 22.48
C ARG A 361 -10.76 16.47 23.98
N ASP A 362 -11.13 17.69 24.37
CA ASP A 362 -11.33 18.04 25.78
C ASP A 362 -12.55 17.30 26.35
N LEU A 363 -13.62 17.16 25.55
CA LEU A 363 -14.77 16.33 25.89
C LEU A 363 -14.34 14.87 26.16
N LEU A 364 -13.59 14.25 25.23
CA LEU A 364 -13.18 12.85 25.33
C LEU A 364 -12.22 12.60 26.51
N LEU A 365 -11.36 13.54 26.81
CA LEU A 365 -10.43 13.45 27.94
C LEU A 365 -11.07 13.74 29.29
N SER A 366 -12.21 14.43 29.34
CA SER A 366 -12.91 14.73 30.60
C SER A 366 -13.53 13.50 31.27
N LYS A 367 -13.80 12.44 30.48
CA LYS A 367 -14.39 11.16 30.93
C LYS A 367 -15.84 11.27 31.44
N ASP A 368 -16.42 12.45 31.39
CA ASP A 368 -17.77 12.72 31.85
C ASP A 368 -18.64 13.18 30.66
N TYR A 369 -19.06 12.24 29.85
CA TYR A 369 -19.90 12.53 28.68
C TYR A 369 -20.84 11.38 28.32
N ALA A 370 -21.98 11.73 27.73
CA ALA A 370 -22.86 10.77 27.07
C ALA A 370 -22.42 10.51 25.62
N VAL A 371 -22.54 9.28 25.16
CA VAL A 371 -22.21 8.89 23.75
C VAL A 371 -22.95 9.76 22.73
N ALA A 372 -24.19 10.17 23.03
CA ALA A 372 -24.97 11.08 22.17
C ALA A 372 -24.28 12.45 21.98
N THR A 373 -23.59 12.96 23.00
CA THR A 373 -22.84 14.22 22.93
C THR A 373 -21.64 14.08 21.99
N VAL A 374 -20.90 12.97 22.08
CA VAL A 374 -19.79 12.68 21.18
C VAL A 374 -20.27 12.55 19.73
N LYS A 375 -21.37 11.79 19.49
CA LYS A 375 -21.96 11.67 18.15
C LYS A 375 -22.33 13.03 17.55
N ARG A 376 -22.87 13.96 18.36
CA ARG A 376 -23.17 15.32 17.90
C ARG A 376 -21.91 16.11 17.58
N ALA A 377 -20.88 16.05 18.45
CA ALA A 377 -19.61 16.74 18.22
C ALA A 377 -18.93 16.27 16.93
N VAL A 378 -18.87 14.96 16.70
CA VAL A 378 -18.28 14.38 15.47
C VAL A 378 -19.02 14.79 14.19
N ARG A 379 -20.36 14.94 14.26
CA ARG A 379 -21.14 15.42 13.09
C ARG A 379 -20.84 16.87 12.73
N ASN A 380 -20.40 17.68 13.67
CA ASN A 380 -20.07 19.08 13.45
C ASN A 380 -18.65 19.31 12.89
N LEU A 381 -17.77 18.30 12.97
CA LEU A 381 -16.48 18.33 12.29
C LEU A 381 -16.65 18.34 10.75
#